data_f9b7b571dbc136b2fe4f2c39e4a70d7d
#
_entry.id   f9b7b571dbc136b2fe4f2c39e4a70d7d
#
_cell.length_a   1.000
_cell.length_b   1.000
_cell.length_c   1.000
_cell.angle_alpha   90.00
_cell.angle_beta   90.00
_cell.angle_gamma   90.00
#
_symmetry.space_group_name_H-M   'P 1'
#
loop_
_entity.id
_entity.type
_entity.pdbx_description
1 polymer ?
#
loop_
_entity_poly.entity_id
_entity_poly.type
_entity_poly.pdbx_seq_one_letter_code
_entity_poly.pdbx_strand_id
1 'polypeptide(L)'
;MTTYDDRPWLALYTSDQSPDVAVEFDDALAMTRATVAARPDDPAVKYFDGALTWRELDEQSTALAAGLIAHGFGRGDRLAVYLQNVPQFVVAMIATWKAGGIMVSINPMNRERELDYQLKDSGAKVLLCLESLYDAVARKVVPDTDVSLVVTTSELEYQTRSDERLFAKVGRARHEGTTDLGELIEQHRGESVPEVSYGVDDVAFLTYTSGTTGVPKGAMNTHGNVCFTAQVYRDYAGVGTGGSVLGVAPLFHITGLIGHIGVCLLSGSALVLAYRFEPQVVLDAIREHRPTFTIGAITVFIALMNAPGFDREDFTSFEFIYSGGAAIAPSVAEAFEKATGLPIHNAYGLTETTSPMTLTPRGVASPVDQTSGAFSVGCPVNNTVVRILDEDGNPVPLGEVGEICAKGPQIVLGYWGKEKETEEALPGRELHSGDVGFMSPEGWIFIVDRKKDMINAAGYKVWPREVEDVLYGHAAVREAAVVGVPDEYRGETVKAFVSLKPGSEATPEELIAFCKERMAAYKYPRSIELVDELPKTVTGKILRRELREPVQGG
;
A
#
# COMPACT_ATOMS: atom_id res chain seq x y z
N MET A 1 4.75 4.01 36.75
CA MET A 1 5.01 4.55 35.39
C MET A 1 4.20 3.70 34.45
N THR A 2 3.49 4.31 33.51
CA THR A 2 2.74 3.59 32.47
C THR A 2 3.73 2.88 31.55
N THR A 3 3.46 1.65 31.22
CA THR A 3 4.29 0.78 30.38
C THR A 3 3.52 0.38 29.11
N TYR A 4 4.18 -0.29 28.17
CA TYR A 4 3.51 -0.86 26.99
C TYR A 4 2.49 -1.95 27.35
N ASP A 5 2.71 -2.68 28.45
CA ASP A 5 1.79 -3.72 28.92
C ASP A 5 0.48 -3.14 29.46
N ASP A 6 0.48 -1.89 29.91
CA ASP A 6 -0.73 -1.16 30.31
C ASP A 6 -1.60 -0.74 29.10
N ARG A 7 -1.09 -0.89 27.85
CA ARG A 7 -1.78 -0.54 26.60
C ARG A 7 -2.37 0.88 26.62
N PRO A 8 -1.56 1.93 26.86
CA PRO A 8 -2.06 3.31 27.06
C PRO A 8 -2.89 3.83 25.90
N TRP A 9 -2.65 3.34 24.68
CA TRP A 9 -3.38 3.72 23.48
C TRP A 9 -4.87 3.35 23.50
N LEU A 10 -5.31 2.43 24.38
CA LEU A 10 -6.72 2.08 24.48
C LEU A 10 -7.60 3.24 24.94
N ALA A 11 -7.03 4.23 25.62
CA ALA A 11 -7.73 5.47 25.99
C ALA A 11 -8.05 6.36 24.77
N LEU A 12 -7.41 6.12 23.62
CA LEU A 12 -7.64 6.86 22.37
C LEU A 12 -8.76 6.24 21.52
N TYR A 13 -9.16 5.00 21.82
CA TYR A 13 -10.21 4.32 21.09
C TYR A 13 -11.57 4.99 21.34
N THR A 14 -12.38 5.06 20.30
CA THR A 14 -13.77 5.49 20.43
C THR A 14 -14.61 4.39 21.10
N SER A 15 -15.78 4.77 21.66
CA SER A 15 -16.62 3.84 22.43
C SER A 15 -17.12 2.64 21.66
N ASP A 16 -17.08 2.67 20.33
CA ASP A 16 -17.47 1.59 19.40
C ASP A 16 -16.28 0.78 18.90
N GLN A 17 -15.05 1.11 19.30
CA GLN A 17 -13.84 0.35 18.98
C GLN A 17 -13.46 -0.57 20.13
N SER A 18 -13.44 -1.88 19.89
CA SER A 18 -13.01 -2.85 20.88
C SER A 18 -11.49 -2.98 20.95
N PRO A 19 -10.88 -3.07 22.14
CA PRO A 19 -9.44 -3.32 22.29
C PRO A 19 -8.97 -4.61 21.61
N ASP A 20 -9.76 -5.66 21.78
CA ASP A 20 -9.51 -6.97 21.22
C ASP A 20 -10.79 -7.48 20.55
N VAL A 21 -10.64 -8.05 19.38
CA VAL A 21 -11.73 -8.60 18.57
C VAL A 21 -11.49 -10.09 18.31
N ALA A 22 -12.54 -10.88 18.31
CA ALA A 22 -12.50 -12.22 17.76
C ALA A 22 -12.55 -12.13 16.24
N VAL A 23 -11.62 -12.78 15.55
CA VAL A 23 -11.61 -12.84 14.09
C VAL A 23 -12.80 -13.67 13.63
N GLU A 24 -13.60 -13.13 12.72
CA GLU A 24 -14.86 -13.79 12.28
C GLU A 24 -14.60 -14.96 11.33
N PHE A 25 -13.50 -14.91 10.58
CA PHE A 25 -13.14 -15.92 9.58
C PHE A 25 -11.65 -16.26 9.68
N ASP A 26 -11.33 -17.54 9.62
CA ASP A 26 -9.96 -18.04 9.54
C ASP A 26 -9.48 -18.13 8.07
N ASP A 27 -10.41 -18.10 7.10
CA ASP A 27 -10.23 -18.35 5.68
C ASP A 27 -10.83 -17.22 4.84
N ALA A 28 -10.02 -16.52 4.08
CA ALA A 28 -10.44 -15.41 3.22
C ALA A 28 -11.40 -15.88 2.10
N LEU A 29 -11.32 -17.14 1.65
CA LEU A 29 -12.26 -17.69 0.68
C LEU A 29 -13.62 -17.95 1.34
N ALA A 30 -13.66 -18.46 2.57
CA ALA A 30 -14.88 -18.62 3.36
C ALA A 30 -15.55 -17.26 3.65
N MET A 31 -14.74 -16.24 4.02
CA MET A 31 -15.19 -14.86 4.17
C MET A 31 -15.84 -14.33 2.89
N THR A 32 -15.20 -14.54 1.73
CA THR A 32 -15.74 -14.14 0.42
C THR A 32 -17.06 -14.85 0.10
N ARG A 33 -17.14 -16.16 0.31
CA ARG A 33 -18.38 -16.96 0.10
C ARG A 33 -19.54 -16.47 0.96
N ALA A 34 -19.26 -16.10 2.21
CA ALA A 34 -20.30 -15.54 3.10
C ALA A 34 -20.88 -14.22 2.53
N THR A 35 -20.03 -13.34 2.01
CA THR A 35 -20.46 -12.10 1.37
C THR A 35 -21.26 -12.36 0.10
N VAL A 36 -20.80 -13.25 -0.79
CA VAL A 36 -21.53 -13.65 -2.00
C VAL A 36 -22.93 -14.19 -1.64
N ALA A 37 -23.02 -15.05 -0.63
CA ALA A 37 -24.29 -15.61 -0.18
C ALA A 37 -25.24 -14.55 0.40
N ALA A 38 -24.71 -13.57 1.11
CA ALA A 38 -25.51 -12.51 1.75
C ALA A 38 -25.97 -11.42 0.75
N ARG A 39 -25.20 -11.15 -0.32
CA ARG A 39 -25.40 -10.01 -1.22
C ARG A 39 -25.18 -10.34 -2.70
N PRO A 40 -25.77 -11.43 -3.24
CA PRO A 40 -25.42 -11.93 -4.56
C PRO A 40 -25.63 -10.90 -5.69
N ASP A 41 -26.64 -10.08 -5.59
CA ASP A 41 -27.07 -9.16 -6.65
C ASP A 41 -26.57 -7.71 -6.45
N ASP A 42 -25.89 -7.44 -5.32
CA ASP A 42 -25.25 -6.14 -5.08
C ASP A 42 -23.97 -6.00 -5.93
N PRO A 43 -23.57 -4.78 -6.31
CA PRO A 43 -22.31 -4.56 -7.02
C PRO A 43 -21.11 -4.89 -6.14
N ALA A 44 -20.21 -5.74 -6.66
CA ALA A 44 -18.93 -6.10 -6.03
C ALA A 44 -17.77 -5.21 -6.55
N VAL A 45 -17.72 -5.00 -7.89
CA VAL A 45 -16.69 -4.19 -8.53
C VAL A 45 -17.35 -3.27 -9.55
N LYS A 46 -16.96 -1.99 -9.53
CA LYS A 46 -17.34 -1.00 -10.53
C LYS A 46 -16.08 -0.53 -11.26
N TYR A 47 -16.15 -0.48 -12.57
CA TYR A 47 -15.03 -0.09 -13.42
C TYR A 47 -15.53 0.74 -14.59
N PHE A 48 -15.32 2.07 -14.52
CA PHE A 48 -15.95 3.04 -15.43
C PHE A 48 -17.48 2.88 -15.45
N ASP A 49 -18.06 2.60 -16.62
CA ASP A 49 -19.49 2.37 -16.82
C ASP A 49 -19.92 0.90 -16.64
N GLY A 50 -18.97 0.00 -16.34
CA GLY A 50 -19.24 -1.42 -16.10
C GLY A 50 -19.28 -1.76 -14.61
N ALA A 51 -19.95 -2.85 -14.30
CA ALA A 51 -20.01 -3.41 -12.96
C ALA A 51 -20.09 -4.93 -12.99
N LEU A 52 -19.57 -5.56 -11.93
CA LEU A 52 -19.79 -6.96 -11.60
C LEU A 52 -20.55 -7.04 -10.29
N THR A 53 -21.59 -7.87 -10.24
CA THR A 53 -22.24 -8.26 -8.99
C THR A 53 -21.39 -9.30 -8.24
N TRP A 54 -21.68 -9.53 -6.95
CA TRP A 54 -21.05 -10.59 -6.18
C TRP A 54 -21.29 -11.97 -6.79
N ARG A 55 -22.47 -12.21 -7.34
CA ARG A 55 -22.81 -13.45 -8.09
C ARG A 55 -21.92 -13.61 -9.33
N GLU A 56 -21.83 -12.60 -10.17
CA GLU A 56 -21.02 -12.65 -11.39
C GLU A 56 -19.54 -12.81 -11.08
N LEU A 57 -19.05 -12.16 -10.02
CA LEU A 57 -17.69 -12.30 -9.55
C LEU A 57 -17.39 -13.73 -9.08
N ASP A 58 -18.35 -14.36 -8.36
CA ASP A 58 -18.25 -15.74 -7.91
C ASP A 58 -18.28 -16.74 -9.09
N GLU A 59 -19.20 -16.56 -10.03
CA GLU A 59 -19.32 -17.39 -11.23
C GLU A 59 -18.07 -17.32 -12.09
N GLN A 60 -17.57 -16.10 -12.38
CA GLN A 60 -16.37 -15.93 -13.21
C GLN A 60 -15.11 -16.45 -12.53
N SER A 61 -14.95 -16.21 -11.24
CA SER A 61 -13.81 -16.76 -10.49
C SER A 61 -13.87 -18.29 -10.36
N THR A 62 -15.06 -18.89 -10.32
CA THR A 62 -15.22 -20.35 -10.35
C THR A 62 -14.85 -20.92 -11.71
N ALA A 63 -15.33 -20.30 -12.80
CA ALA A 63 -14.99 -20.72 -14.16
C ALA A 63 -13.47 -20.61 -14.42
N LEU A 64 -12.85 -19.49 -14.00
CA LEU A 64 -11.40 -19.35 -14.10
C LEU A 64 -10.66 -20.40 -13.28
N ALA A 65 -11.09 -20.70 -12.05
CA ALA A 65 -10.49 -21.75 -11.23
C ALA A 65 -10.58 -23.14 -11.91
N ALA A 66 -11.74 -23.47 -12.52
CA ALA A 66 -11.90 -24.69 -13.31
C ALA A 66 -10.93 -24.74 -14.48
N GLY A 67 -10.79 -23.65 -15.22
CA GLY A 67 -9.83 -23.53 -16.31
C GLY A 67 -8.37 -23.70 -15.83
N LEU A 68 -7.99 -23.11 -14.70
CA LEU A 68 -6.66 -23.30 -14.11
C LEU A 68 -6.42 -24.75 -13.72
N ILE A 69 -7.38 -25.40 -13.08
CA ILE A 69 -7.30 -26.83 -12.68
C ILE A 69 -7.17 -27.73 -13.92
N ALA A 70 -7.93 -27.47 -14.99
CA ALA A 70 -7.84 -28.20 -16.24
C ALA A 70 -6.44 -28.10 -16.88
N HIS A 71 -5.70 -27.02 -16.62
CA HIS A 71 -4.30 -26.84 -17.04
C HIS A 71 -3.27 -27.30 -15.99
N GLY A 72 -3.69 -28.09 -14.99
CA GLY A 72 -2.79 -28.72 -14.02
C GLY A 72 -2.41 -27.83 -12.83
N PHE A 73 -3.10 -26.72 -12.61
CA PHE A 73 -2.93 -25.88 -11.42
C PHE A 73 -3.63 -26.53 -10.22
N GLY A 74 -3.00 -26.51 -9.04
CA GLY A 74 -3.55 -27.15 -7.86
C GLY A 74 -3.02 -26.58 -6.55
N ARG A 75 -3.27 -27.31 -5.44
CA ARG A 75 -2.95 -26.82 -4.10
C ARG A 75 -1.47 -26.45 -3.95
N GLY A 76 -1.25 -25.21 -3.45
CA GLY A 76 0.07 -24.65 -3.23
C GLY A 76 0.78 -24.15 -4.48
N ASP A 77 0.18 -24.25 -5.67
CA ASP A 77 0.73 -23.63 -6.88
C ASP A 77 0.56 -22.10 -6.83
N ARG A 78 1.41 -21.38 -7.55
CA ARG A 78 1.42 -19.91 -7.57
C ARG A 78 0.94 -19.39 -8.92
N LEU A 79 -0.07 -18.48 -8.84
CA LEU A 79 -0.54 -17.69 -9.96
C LEU A 79 0.01 -16.26 -9.82
N ALA A 80 0.84 -15.84 -10.75
CA ALA A 80 1.37 -14.49 -10.81
C ALA A 80 0.38 -13.56 -11.53
N VAL A 81 0.00 -12.47 -10.88
CA VAL A 81 -0.94 -11.47 -11.40
C VAL A 81 -0.17 -10.18 -11.71
N TYR A 82 0.02 -9.90 -13.00
CA TYR A 82 0.77 -8.76 -13.53
C TYR A 82 -0.19 -7.80 -14.24
N LEU A 83 -1.04 -7.14 -13.42
CA LEU A 83 -2.16 -6.31 -13.85
C LEU A 83 -2.15 -4.93 -13.16
N GLN A 84 -2.77 -3.96 -13.80
CA GLN A 84 -3.18 -2.69 -13.19
C GLN A 84 -4.47 -2.88 -12.34
N ASN A 85 -5.08 -1.78 -11.87
CA ASN A 85 -6.32 -1.82 -11.09
C ASN A 85 -7.52 -2.08 -12.02
N VAL A 86 -7.75 -3.35 -12.32
CA VAL A 86 -8.83 -3.84 -13.20
C VAL A 86 -9.64 -4.94 -12.50
N PRO A 87 -10.92 -5.17 -12.88
CA PRO A 87 -11.76 -6.20 -12.25
C PRO A 87 -11.16 -7.60 -12.30
N GLN A 88 -10.43 -7.91 -13.36
CA GLN A 88 -9.74 -9.19 -13.55
C GLN A 88 -8.76 -9.53 -12.43
N PHE A 89 -8.22 -8.52 -11.74
CA PHE A 89 -7.36 -8.73 -10.58
C PHE A 89 -8.12 -9.42 -9.44
N VAL A 90 -9.33 -8.97 -9.16
CA VAL A 90 -10.20 -9.54 -8.11
C VAL A 90 -10.69 -10.93 -8.51
N VAL A 91 -11.11 -11.10 -9.77
CA VAL A 91 -11.50 -12.41 -10.33
C VAL A 91 -10.37 -13.43 -10.18
N ALA A 92 -9.13 -13.05 -10.56
CA ALA A 92 -7.95 -13.90 -10.49
C ALA A 92 -7.58 -14.28 -9.04
N MET A 93 -7.67 -13.33 -8.11
CA MET A 93 -7.38 -13.57 -6.71
C MET A 93 -8.30 -14.64 -6.12
N ILE A 94 -9.61 -14.49 -6.30
CA ILE A 94 -10.60 -15.45 -5.79
C ILE A 94 -10.47 -16.79 -6.51
N ALA A 95 -10.25 -16.79 -7.84
CA ALA A 95 -10.04 -18.00 -8.62
C ALA A 95 -8.82 -18.78 -8.15
N THR A 96 -7.73 -18.08 -7.83
CA THR A 96 -6.51 -18.72 -7.29
C THR A 96 -6.81 -19.47 -6.00
N TRP A 97 -7.55 -18.85 -5.07
CA TRP A 97 -7.95 -19.50 -3.83
C TRP A 97 -8.92 -20.67 -4.08
N LYS A 98 -9.90 -20.52 -4.99
CA LYS A 98 -10.81 -21.61 -5.37
C LYS A 98 -10.08 -22.80 -5.99
N ALA A 99 -8.96 -22.56 -6.68
CA ALA A 99 -8.11 -23.61 -7.24
C ALA A 99 -7.08 -24.18 -6.25
N GLY A 100 -7.06 -23.73 -5.00
CA GLY A 100 -6.13 -24.20 -3.97
C GLY A 100 -4.77 -23.51 -3.97
N GLY A 101 -4.60 -22.43 -4.73
CA GLY A 101 -3.31 -21.79 -4.97
C GLY A 101 -3.00 -20.58 -4.11
N ILE A 102 -1.82 -20.03 -4.34
CA ILE A 102 -1.27 -18.81 -3.73
C ILE A 102 -1.14 -17.74 -4.83
N MET A 103 -1.70 -16.56 -4.62
CA MET A 103 -1.54 -15.47 -5.57
C MET A 103 -0.21 -14.76 -5.34
N VAL A 104 0.52 -14.46 -6.43
CA VAL A 104 1.71 -13.60 -6.42
C VAL A 104 1.36 -12.27 -7.05
N SER A 105 1.33 -11.21 -6.26
CA SER A 105 1.02 -9.89 -6.77
C SER A 105 2.27 -9.22 -7.37
N ILE A 106 2.22 -8.90 -8.66
CA ILE A 106 3.35 -8.32 -9.39
C ILE A 106 3.05 -6.88 -9.78
N ASN A 107 4.01 -6.00 -9.51
CA ASN A 107 3.94 -4.60 -9.92
C ASN A 107 3.93 -4.48 -11.45
N PRO A 108 2.88 -3.91 -12.07
CA PRO A 108 2.78 -3.77 -13.53
C PRO A 108 3.82 -2.83 -14.15
N MET A 109 4.58 -2.10 -13.33
CA MET A 109 5.70 -1.27 -13.80
C MET A 109 7.02 -2.03 -13.85
N ASN A 110 7.08 -3.26 -13.33
CA ASN A 110 8.27 -4.11 -13.42
C ASN A 110 8.69 -4.30 -14.87
N ARG A 111 10.00 -4.29 -15.08
CA ARG A 111 10.62 -4.62 -16.34
C ARG A 111 11.07 -6.07 -16.36
N GLU A 112 11.77 -6.45 -17.41
CA GLU A 112 12.20 -7.84 -17.66
C GLU A 112 12.95 -8.43 -16.45
N ARG A 113 13.91 -7.72 -15.87
CA ARG A 113 14.72 -8.20 -14.75
C ARG A 113 13.90 -8.44 -13.47
N GLU A 114 13.02 -7.52 -13.12
CA GLU A 114 12.20 -7.65 -11.91
C GLU A 114 11.14 -8.75 -12.09
N LEU A 115 10.53 -8.84 -13.27
CA LEU A 115 9.55 -9.88 -13.58
C LEU A 115 10.21 -11.27 -13.56
N ASP A 116 11.35 -11.44 -14.23
CA ASP A 116 12.13 -12.69 -14.23
C ASP A 116 12.43 -13.15 -12.80
N TYR A 117 12.96 -12.24 -12.00
CA TYR A 117 13.27 -12.54 -10.60
C TYR A 117 12.04 -13.01 -9.83
N GLN A 118 10.92 -12.29 -9.90
CA GLN A 118 9.72 -12.62 -9.11
C GLN A 118 9.05 -13.92 -9.57
N LEU A 119 9.03 -14.21 -10.87
CA LEU A 119 8.50 -15.47 -11.38
C LEU A 119 9.34 -16.67 -10.93
N LYS A 120 10.68 -16.56 -10.96
CA LYS A 120 11.59 -17.60 -10.51
C LYS A 120 11.60 -17.79 -8.99
N ASP A 121 11.67 -16.70 -8.23
CA ASP A 121 11.70 -16.73 -6.76
C ASP A 121 10.39 -17.29 -6.18
N SER A 122 9.25 -16.93 -6.76
CA SER A 122 7.95 -17.48 -6.35
C SER A 122 7.71 -18.90 -6.90
N GLY A 123 8.38 -19.31 -7.98
CA GLY A 123 8.09 -20.52 -8.73
C GLY A 123 6.67 -20.52 -9.30
N ALA A 124 6.23 -19.38 -9.86
CA ALA A 124 4.90 -19.25 -10.44
C ALA A 124 4.71 -20.18 -11.64
N LYS A 125 3.60 -20.95 -11.66
CA LYS A 125 3.23 -21.83 -12.77
C LYS A 125 2.32 -21.15 -13.80
N VAL A 126 1.56 -20.15 -13.38
CA VAL A 126 0.66 -19.40 -14.23
C VAL A 126 0.99 -17.91 -14.13
N LEU A 127 0.99 -17.23 -15.28
CA LEU A 127 1.07 -15.79 -15.38
C LEU A 127 -0.22 -15.25 -15.98
N LEU A 128 -0.94 -14.41 -15.26
CA LEU A 128 -2.02 -13.59 -15.80
C LEU A 128 -1.53 -12.15 -15.96
N CYS A 129 -1.56 -11.63 -17.18
CA CYS A 129 -1.09 -10.29 -17.47
C CYS A 129 -1.94 -9.54 -18.49
N LEU A 130 -1.81 -8.21 -18.55
CA LEU A 130 -2.37 -7.41 -19.64
C LEU A 130 -1.71 -7.77 -20.97
N GLU A 131 -2.48 -7.74 -22.06
CA GLU A 131 -1.98 -7.96 -23.44
C GLU A 131 -0.79 -7.04 -23.74
N SER A 132 -0.88 -5.76 -23.33
CA SER A 132 0.17 -4.76 -23.50
C SER A 132 1.45 -5.08 -22.70
N LEU A 133 1.32 -5.62 -21.49
CA LEU A 133 2.46 -6.03 -20.65
C LEU A 133 3.09 -7.34 -21.12
N TYR A 134 2.28 -8.24 -21.68
CA TYR A 134 2.81 -9.44 -22.32
C TYR A 134 3.75 -9.08 -23.47
N ASP A 135 3.29 -8.24 -24.39
CA ASP A 135 4.07 -7.85 -25.56
C ASP A 135 5.33 -7.04 -25.18
N ALA A 136 5.20 -6.11 -24.25
CA ALA A 136 6.30 -5.24 -23.85
C ALA A 136 7.39 -5.96 -23.04
N VAL A 137 7.00 -6.91 -22.16
CA VAL A 137 7.91 -7.49 -21.14
C VAL A 137 7.80 -9.01 -21.06
N ALA A 138 6.60 -9.56 -20.75
CA ALA A 138 6.48 -10.95 -20.30
C ALA A 138 6.87 -11.98 -21.36
N ARG A 139 6.59 -11.72 -22.65
CA ARG A 139 6.95 -12.60 -23.76
C ARG A 139 8.43 -12.95 -23.81
N LYS A 140 9.31 -12.04 -23.37
CA LYS A 140 10.75 -12.27 -23.35
C LYS A 140 11.21 -13.01 -22.09
N VAL A 141 10.46 -12.91 -21.01
CA VAL A 141 10.83 -13.45 -19.70
C VAL A 141 10.31 -14.86 -19.49
N VAL A 142 9.05 -15.11 -19.86
CA VAL A 142 8.36 -16.39 -19.61
C VAL A 142 9.13 -17.63 -20.09
N PRO A 143 9.78 -17.64 -21.28
CA PRO A 143 10.47 -18.84 -21.78
C PRO A 143 11.58 -19.38 -20.85
N ASP A 144 12.13 -18.54 -19.98
CA ASP A 144 13.22 -18.89 -19.07
C ASP A 144 12.73 -19.16 -17.62
N THR A 145 11.41 -19.35 -17.42
CA THR A 145 10.75 -19.55 -16.11
C THR A 145 9.96 -20.86 -16.07
N ASP A 146 9.42 -21.20 -14.89
CA ASP A 146 8.54 -22.38 -14.70
C ASP A 146 7.08 -22.12 -15.12
N VAL A 147 6.77 -20.97 -15.71
CA VAL A 147 5.42 -20.63 -16.17
C VAL A 147 5.01 -21.54 -17.32
N SER A 148 4.02 -22.38 -17.09
CA SER A 148 3.47 -23.33 -18.07
C SER A 148 2.20 -22.84 -18.76
N LEU A 149 1.52 -21.84 -18.20
CA LEU A 149 0.32 -21.21 -18.75
C LEU A 149 0.42 -19.70 -18.65
N VAL A 150 0.26 -19.01 -19.76
CA VAL A 150 0.10 -17.56 -19.82
C VAL A 150 -1.33 -17.22 -20.19
N VAL A 151 -2.01 -16.51 -19.31
CA VAL A 151 -3.35 -15.96 -19.55
C VAL A 151 -3.23 -14.47 -19.79
N THR A 152 -3.84 -13.97 -20.87
CA THR A 152 -3.83 -12.54 -21.20
C THR A 152 -5.23 -11.93 -21.13
N THR A 153 -5.32 -10.67 -20.79
CA THR A 153 -6.56 -9.90 -20.69
C THR A 153 -6.31 -8.44 -21.09
N SER A 154 -7.38 -7.68 -21.28
CA SER A 154 -7.29 -6.27 -21.65
C SER A 154 -7.94 -5.37 -20.61
N GLU A 155 -7.35 -4.20 -20.41
CA GLU A 155 -7.94 -3.09 -19.65
C GLU A 155 -9.23 -2.53 -20.25
N LEU A 156 -9.53 -2.86 -21.48
CA LEU A 156 -10.79 -2.47 -22.18
C LEU A 156 -11.97 -3.39 -21.85
N GLU A 157 -11.72 -4.52 -21.19
CA GLU A 157 -12.78 -5.41 -20.74
C GLU A 157 -13.49 -4.85 -19.51
N TYR A 158 -14.70 -5.34 -19.26
CA TYR A 158 -15.57 -4.91 -18.14
C TYR A 158 -16.04 -3.45 -18.20
N GLN A 159 -15.88 -2.75 -19.32
CA GLN A 159 -16.34 -1.38 -19.55
C GLN A 159 -16.57 -1.12 -21.05
N THR A 160 -17.33 -0.07 -21.38
CA THR A 160 -17.57 0.34 -22.78
C THR A 160 -17.14 1.78 -23.07
N ARG A 161 -16.81 2.56 -22.02
CA ARG A 161 -16.50 3.99 -22.12
C ARG A 161 -15.21 4.27 -22.88
N SER A 162 -14.17 3.44 -22.69
CA SER A 162 -12.85 3.58 -23.35
C SER A 162 -12.28 5.00 -23.23
N ASP A 163 -12.16 5.50 -22.02
CA ASP A 163 -11.71 6.87 -21.72
C ASP A 163 -10.39 7.22 -22.42
N GLU A 164 -10.41 8.22 -23.30
CA GLU A 164 -9.25 8.60 -24.12
C GLU A 164 -8.05 9.07 -23.29
N ARG A 165 -8.27 9.62 -22.08
CA ARG A 165 -7.17 10.04 -21.18
C ARG A 165 -6.29 8.87 -20.76
N LEU A 166 -6.82 7.65 -20.78
CA LEU A 166 -6.13 6.42 -20.39
C LEU A 166 -5.91 5.46 -21.55
N PHE A 167 -6.87 5.36 -22.48
CA PHE A 167 -6.94 4.26 -23.44
C PHE A 167 -6.77 4.68 -24.91
N ALA A 168 -6.46 5.94 -25.21
CA ALA A 168 -6.30 6.42 -26.59
C ALA A 168 -5.35 5.59 -27.48
N LYS A 169 -4.38 4.88 -26.86
CA LYS A 169 -3.39 4.05 -27.56
C LYS A 169 -3.53 2.56 -27.25
N VAL A 170 -4.59 2.18 -26.53
CA VAL A 170 -4.83 0.79 -26.13
C VAL A 170 -5.72 0.12 -27.16
N GLY A 171 -5.30 -1.05 -27.62
CA GLY A 171 -6.07 -1.91 -28.52
C GLY A 171 -6.01 -3.36 -28.07
N ARG A 172 -7.00 -4.15 -28.46
CA ARG A 172 -6.97 -5.61 -28.22
C ARG A 172 -5.87 -6.25 -29.06
N ALA A 173 -5.12 -7.14 -28.45
CA ALA A 173 -4.04 -7.90 -29.08
C ALA A 173 -4.09 -9.35 -28.64
N ARG A 174 -4.23 -10.27 -29.60
CA ARG A 174 -4.10 -11.71 -29.36
C ARG A 174 -2.66 -12.14 -29.61
N HIS A 175 -2.09 -12.88 -28.70
CA HIS A 175 -0.72 -13.34 -28.79
C HIS A 175 -0.66 -14.87 -28.91
N GLU A 176 0.14 -15.35 -29.85
CA GLU A 176 0.38 -16.79 -29.99
C GLU A 176 1.02 -17.36 -28.72
N GLY A 177 0.57 -18.54 -28.30
CA GLY A 177 1.06 -19.20 -27.08
C GLY A 177 0.46 -18.65 -25.77
N THR A 178 -0.55 -17.77 -25.86
CA THR A 178 -1.34 -17.32 -24.69
C THR A 178 -2.79 -17.75 -24.80
N THR A 179 -3.45 -17.83 -23.66
CA THR A 179 -4.90 -18.06 -23.54
C THR A 179 -5.57 -16.76 -23.14
N ASP A 180 -6.63 -16.38 -23.82
CA ASP A 180 -7.43 -15.20 -23.42
C ASP A 180 -8.28 -15.51 -22.19
N LEU A 181 -8.29 -14.59 -21.22
CA LEU A 181 -9.01 -14.75 -19.95
C LEU A 181 -10.51 -14.92 -20.16
N GLY A 182 -11.11 -14.09 -21.02
CA GLY A 182 -12.55 -14.16 -21.31
C GLY A 182 -12.94 -15.47 -21.97
N GLU A 183 -12.13 -15.95 -22.91
CA GLU A 183 -12.34 -17.25 -23.57
C GLU A 183 -12.20 -18.41 -22.57
N LEU A 184 -11.20 -18.35 -21.67
CA LEU A 184 -11.00 -19.39 -20.66
C LEU A 184 -12.19 -19.42 -19.67
N ILE A 185 -12.67 -18.28 -19.21
CA ILE A 185 -13.86 -18.19 -18.34
C ILE A 185 -15.10 -18.74 -19.07
N GLU A 186 -15.32 -18.35 -20.33
CA GLU A 186 -16.50 -18.80 -21.08
C GLU A 186 -16.46 -20.30 -21.36
N GLN A 187 -15.28 -20.87 -21.66
CA GLN A 187 -15.11 -22.30 -21.90
C GLN A 187 -15.48 -23.15 -20.67
N HIS A 188 -15.24 -22.65 -19.47
CA HIS A 188 -15.49 -23.35 -18.20
C HIS A 188 -16.70 -22.80 -17.43
N ARG A 189 -17.54 -21.98 -18.10
CA ARG A 189 -18.75 -21.42 -17.49
C ARG A 189 -19.70 -22.49 -16.99
N GLY A 190 -20.13 -22.38 -15.73
CA GLY A 190 -21.05 -23.31 -15.08
C GLY A 190 -20.40 -24.60 -14.57
N GLU A 191 -19.10 -24.78 -14.75
CA GLU A 191 -18.39 -25.88 -14.11
C GLU A 191 -18.23 -25.64 -12.61
N SER A 192 -18.17 -26.70 -11.83
CA SER A 192 -17.86 -26.68 -10.40
C SER A 192 -16.40 -27.07 -10.17
N VAL A 193 -15.84 -26.54 -9.09
CA VAL A 193 -14.47 -26.89 -8.66
C VAL A 193 -14.52 -27.68 -7.34
N PRO A 194 -13.50 -28.50 -7.03
CA PRO A 194 -13.39 -29.13 -5.72
C PRO A 194 -13.46 -28.12 -4.60
N GLU A 195 -14.11 -28.50 -3.49
CA GLU A 195 -14.15 -27.66 -2.31
C GLU A 195 -12.76 -27.54 -1.68
N VAL A 196 -12.35 -26.31 -1.40
CA VAL A 196 -11.09 -25.97 -0.75
C VAL A 196 -11.39 -25.16 0.51
N SER A 197 -10.64 -25.44 1.56
CA SER A 197 -10.61 -24.68 2.81
C SER A 197 -9.17 -24.41 3.22
N TYR A 198 -8.96 -23.34 3.95
CA TYR A 198 -7.66 -22.89 4.42
C TYR A 198 -7.66 -22.71 5.94
N GLY A 199 -6.52 -22.97 6.56
CA GLY A 199 -6.26 -22.58 7.93
C GLY A 199 -5.70 -21.17 8.03
N VAL A 200 -5.66 -20.64 9.24
CA VAL A 200 -5.17 -19.27 9.53
C VAL A 200 -3.75 -19.01 9.02
N ASP A 201 -2.89 -20.02 9.00
CA ASP A 201 -1.48 -19.94 8.60
C ASP A 201 -1.26 -20.35 7.12
N ASP A 202 -2.29 -20.76 6.38
CA ASP A 202 -2.16 -21.01 4.94
C ASP A 202 -1.91 -19.68 4.21
N VAL A 203 -0.92 -19.66 3.28
CA VAL A 203 -0.52 -18.45 2.57
C VAL A 203 -1.56 -18.10 1.51
N ALA A 204 -2.11 -16.89 1.59
CA ALA A 204 -3.05 -16.33 0.61
C ALA A 204 -2.35 -15.58 -0.53
N PHE A 205 -1.31 -14.81 -0.17
CA PHE A 205 -0.52 -14.01 -1.11
C PHE A 205 0.97 -14.13 -0.86
N LEU A 206 1.75 -13.97 -1.94
CA LEU A 206 3.13 -13.50 -1.87
C LEU A 206 3.17 -12.04 -2.36
N THR A 207 3.41 -11.12 -1.44
CA THR A 207 3.52 -9.69 -1.75
C THR A 207 4.98 -9.28 -1.66
N TYR A 208 5.57 -8.88 -2.79
CA TYR A 208 6.99 -8.53 -2.83
C TYR A 208 7.25 -7.15 -2.23
N THR A 209 8.15 -7.09 -1.25
CA THR A 209 8.57 -5.84 -0.64
C THR A 209 9.37 -4.99 -1.61
N SER A 210 9.27 -3.67 -1.51
CA SER A 210 9.97 -2.73 -2.40
C SER A 210 11.49 -2.65 -2.20
N GLY A 211 12.06 -3.56 -1.38
CA GLY A 211 13.49 -3.75 -1.19
C GLY A 211 14.30 -2.46 -1.11
N THR A 212 14.20 -1.72 -0.01
CA THR A 212 14.99 -0.50 0.16
C THR A 212 16.47 -0.78 0.41
N THR A 213 16.84 -2.05 0.67
CA THR A 213 18.20 -2.47 1.06
C THR A 213 18.72 -3.68 0.31
N GLY A 214 17.95 -4.26 -0.63
CA GLY A 214 18.38 -5.48 -1.31
C GLY A 214 17.37 -5.96 -2.35
N VAL A 215 17.48 -7.23 -2.70
CA VAL A 215 16.56 -7.91 -3.62
C VAL A 215 15.16 -7.98 -2.98
N PRO A 216 14.08 -7.74 -3.71
CA PRO A 216 12.72 -7.85 -3.19
C PRO A 216 12.45 -9.24 -2.60
N LYS A 217 11.72 -9.28 -1.47
CA LYS A 217 11.38 -10.54 -0.78
C LYS A 217 9.86 -10.72 -0.81
N GLY A 218 9.41 -11.92 -1.12
CA GLY A 218 7.99 -12.28 -1.10
C GLY A 218 7.51 -12.51 0.34
N ALA A 219 6.81 -11.56 0.92
CA ALA A 219 6.20 -11.72 2.24
C ALA A 219 5.01 -12.68 2.15
N MET A 220 4.93 -13.63 3.09
CA MET A 220 3.89 -14.65 3.16
C MET A 220 2.68 -14.13 3.95
N ASN A 221 1.76 -13.44 3.26
CA ASN A 221 0.51 -12.98 3.86
C ASN A 221 -0.48 -14.15 3.89
N THR A 222 -0.93 -14.54 5.09
CA THR A 222 -1.82 -15.70 5.28
C THR A 222 -3.30 -15.34 5.16
N HIS A 223 -4.17 -16.36 5.03
CA HIS A 223 -5.62 -16.18 5.06
C HIS A 223 -6.08 -15.54 6.38
N GLY A 224 -5.50 -15.94 7.51
CA GLY A 224 -5.77 -15.32 8.81
C GLY A 224 -5.35 -13.84 8.87
N ASN A 225 -4.18 -13.49 8.31
CA ASN A 225 -3.77 -12.08 8.21
C ASN A 225 -4.78 -11.26 7.41
N VAL A 226 -5.23 -11.79 6.26
CA VAL A 226 -6.21 -11.12 5.38
C VAL A 226 -7.54 -10.89 6.11
N CYS A 227 -8.09 -11.93 6.74
CA CYS A 227 -9.37 -11.83 7.47
C CYS A 227 -9.29 -10.83 8.61
N PHE A 228 -8.24 -10.94 9.45
CA PHE A 228 -8.05 -10.00 10.56
C PHE A 228 -7.92 -8.56 10.09
N THR A 229 -7.09 -8.30 9.09
CA THR A 229 -6.84 -6.92 8.66
C THR A 229 -8.03 -6.34 7.89
N ALA A 230 -8.77 -7.16 7.14
CA ALA A 230 -10.06 -6.74 6.56
C ALA A 230 -11.05 -6.34 7.65
N GLN A 231 -11.10 -7.09 8.76
CA GLN A 231 -11.93 -6.75 9.92
C GLN A 231 -11.47 -5.46 10.61
N VAL A 232 -10.17 -5.22 10.73
CA VAL A 232 -9.64 -3.92 11.22
C VAL A 232 -10.14 -2.76 10.35
N TYR A 233 -10.12 -2.88 9.03
CA TYR A 233 -10.66 -1.84 8.17
C TYR A 233 -12.16 -1.65 8.32
N ARG A 234 -12.92 -2.72 8.45
CA ARG A 234 -14.37 -2.62 8.67
C ARG A 234 -14.70 -2.00 10.04
N ASP A 235 -14.14 -2.55 11.10
CA ASP A 235 -14.57 -2.24 12.46
C ASP A 235 -13.85 -1.02 13.05
N TYR A 236 -12.53 -0.93 12.84
CA TYR A 236 -11.73 0.18 13.40
C TYR A 236 -11.76 1.41 12.49
N ALA A 237 -11.54 1.25 11.18
CA ALA A 237 -11.55 2.38 10.25
C ALA A 237 -12.94 2.77 9.75
N GLY A 238 -13.97 1.98 10.06
CA GLY A 238 -15.38 2.32 9.83
C GLY A 238 -15.89 2.10 8.41
N VAL A 239 -15.35 1.13 7.69
CA VAL A 239 -15.89 0.79 6.36
C VAL A 239 -17.24 0.11 6.49
N GLY A 240 -18.31 0.89 6.30
CA GLY A 240 -19.69 0.42 6.47
C GLY A 240 -20.09 -0.66 5.46
N THR A 241 -21.03 -1.51 5.87
CA THR A 241 -21.62 -2.55 5.03
C THR A 241 -22.46 -1.93 3.92
N GLY A 242 -22.20 -2.31 2.65
CA GLY A 242 -22.96 -1.82 1.50
C GLY A 242 -22.55 -0.42 1.02
N GLY A 243 -21.44 0.14 1.55
CA GLY A 243 -20.81 1.35 1.02
C GLY A 243 -20.04 1.09 -0.26
N SER A 244 -19.14 1.99 -0.61
CA SER A 244 -18.20 1.75 -1.70
C SER A 244 -16.81 2.28 -1.37
N VAL A 245 -15.80 1.56 -1.83
CA VAL A 245 -14.38 1.80 -1.57
C VAL A 245 -13.73 2.28 -2.87
N LEU A 246 -13.16 3.47 -2.87
CA LEU A 246 -12.40 3.97 -4.01
C LEU A 246 -10.99 3.35 -4.02
N GLY A 247 -10.70 2.55 -5.03
CA GLY A 247 -9.45 1.80 -5.18
C GLY A 247 -8.33 2.63 -5.82
N VAL A 248 -7.82 3.65 -5.13
CA VAL A 248 -6.73 4.51 -5.62
C VAL A 248 -5.33 3.95 -5.39
N ALA A 249 -5.13 3.15 -4.35
CA ALA A 249 -3.86 2.45 -4.17
C ALA A 249 -3.73 1.31 -5.19
N PRO A 250 -2.51 1.02 -5.68
CA PRO A 250 -2.30 -0.11 -6.58
C PRO A 250 -2.74 -1.43 -5.94
N LEU A 251 -3.54 -2.23 -6.66
CA LEU A 251 -4.06 -3.51 -6.16
C LEU A 251 -2.96 -4.54 -5.92
N PHE A 252 -1.82 -4.45 -6.61
CA PHE A 252 -0.68 -5.33 -6.37
C PHE A 252 0.05 -5.03 -5.06
N HIS A 253 -0.17 -3.87 -4.44
CA HIS A 253 0.41 -3.47 -3.17
C HIS A 253 -0.47 -3.92 -2.01
N ILE A 254 0.15 -4.20 -0.84
CA ILE A 254 -0.59 -4.71 0.33
C ILE A 254 -1.76 -3.79 0.75
N THR A 255 -1.63 -2.48 0.59
CA THR A 255 -2.72 -1.53 0.86
C THR A 255 -3.91 -1.76 -0.07
N GLY A 256 -3.67 -1.99 -1.37
CA GLY A 256 -4.73 -2.31 -2.34
C GLY A 256 -5.33 -3.69 -2.12
N LEU A 257 -4.49 -4.68 -1.81
CA LEU A 257 -4.96 -6.05 -1.52
C LEU A 257 -5.92 -6.08 -0.33
N ILE A 258 -5.63 -5.35 0.73
CA ILE A 258 -6.41 -5.44 1.98
C ILE A 258 -7.35 -4.24 2.14
N GLY A 259 -6.82 -3.01 2.08
CA GLY A 259 -7.61 -1.79 2.31
C GLY A 259 -8.62 -1.48 1.20
N HIS A 260 -8.51 -2.17 0.06
CA HIS A 260 -9.49 -2.09 -1.03
C HIS A 260 -10.20 -3.42 -1.24
N ILE A 261 -9.49 -4.47 -1.69
CA ILE A 261 -10.14 -5.75 -2.00
C ILE A 261 -10.59 -6.45 -0.70
N GLY A 262 -9.68 -6.71 0.23
CA GLY A 262 -9.97 -7.51 1.43
C GLY A 262 -11.13 -6.96 2.25
N VAL A 263 -11.17 -5.63 2.47
CA VAL A 263 -12.29 -5.01 3.19
C VAL A 263 -13.62 -5.13 2.42
N CYS A 264 -13.61 -5.05 1.09
CA CYS A 264 -14.82 -5.26 0.28
C CYS A 264 -15.31 -6.70 0.38
N LEU A 265 -14.40 -7.69 0.36
CA LEU A 265 -14.74 -9.11 0.52
C LEU A 265 -15.43 -9.42 1.85
N LEU A 266 -15.12 -8.66 2.92
CA LEU A 266 -15.75 -8.83 4.23
C LEU A 266 -17.03 -7.99 4.38
N SER A 267 -16.98 -6.71 3.98
CA SER A 267 -18.08 -5.75 4.23
C SER A 267 -19.21 -5.84 3.20
N GLY A 268 -18.97 -6.46 2.04
CA GLY A 268 -19.89 -6.42 0.91
C GLY A 268 -19.99 -5.05 0.24
N SER A 269 -19.03 -4.16 0.46
CA SER A 269 -18.94 -2.86 -0.20
C SER A 269 -18.47 -3.03 -1.65
N ALA A 270 -18.91 -2.14 -2.54
CA ALA A 270 -18.46 -2.14 -3.93
C ALA A 270 -17.05 -1.56 -4.04
N LEU A 271 -16.15 -2.21 -4.76
CA LEU A 271 -14.83 -1.69 -5.11
C LEU A 271 -14.93 -0.85 -6.39
N VAL A 272 -14.58 0.43 -6.32
CA VAL A 272 -14.57 1.36 -7.47
C VAL A 272 -13.15 1.48 -8.01
N LEU A 273 -12.93 1.11 -9.26
CA LEU A 273 -11.64 1.09 -9.94
C LEU A 273 -11.58 2.07 -11.12
N ALA A 274 -10.41 2.63 -11.35
CA ALA A 274 -10.13 3.58 -12.43
C ALA A 274 -8.82 3.24 -13.18
N TYR A 275 -8.51 1.96 -13.35
CA TYR A 275 -7.34 1.41 -14.06
C TYR A 275 -6.00 1.79 -13.42
N ARG A 276 -5.60 3.03 -13.54
CA ARG A 276 -4.40 3.63 -12.90
C ARG A 276 -4.73 5.03 -12.44
N PHE A 277 -3.93 5.55 -11.56
CA PHE A 277 -4.15 6.89 -11.05
C PHE A 277 -3.93 7.94 -12.16
N GLU A 278 -5.01 8.62 -12.51
CA GLU A 278 -5.08 9.84 -13.28
C GLU A 278 -6.07 10.77 -12.56
N PRO A 279 -5.64 11.96 -12.10
CA PRO A 279 -6.45 12.75 -11.16
C PRO A 279 -7.85 13.09 -11.64
N GLN A 280 -8.02 13.48 -12.91
CA GLN A 280 -9.34 13.85 -13.44
C GLN A 280 -10.26 12.62 -13.61
N VAL A 281 -9.70 11.47 -14.03
CA VAL A 281 -10.47 10.22 -14.13
C VAL A 281 -10.92 9.75 -12.75
N VAL A 282 -10.07 9.90 -11.74
CA VAL A 282 -10.42 9.56 -10.34
C VAL A 282 -11.49 10.51 -9.81
N LEU A 283 -11.42 11.83 -10.08
CA LEU A 283 -12.49 12.76 -9.72
C LEU A 283 -13.82 12.41 -10.39
N ASP A 284 -13.80 12.00 -11.65
CA ASP A 284 -15.02 11.55 -12.36
C ASP A 284 -15.59 10.28 -11.70
N ALA A 285 -14.74 9.32 -11.32
CA ALA A 285 -15.17 8.12 -10.59
C ALA A 285 -15.77 8.45 -9.22
N ILE A 286 -15.21 9.44 -8.49
CA ILE A 286 -15.76 9.93 -7.23
C ILE A 286 -17.16 10.51 -7.44
N ARG A 287 -17.35 11.36 -8.45
CA ARG A 287 -18.65 11.97 -8.78
C ARG A 287 -19.70 10.94 -9.15
N GLU A 288 -19.32 9.99 -10.01
CA GLU A 288 -20.23 8.99 -10.55
C GLU A 288 -20.64 7.95 -9.51
N HIS A 289 -19.67 7.44 -8.74
CA HIS A 289 -19.89 6.30 -7.86
C HIS A 289 -20.05 6.65 -6.39
N ARG A 290 -19.79 7.91 -6.00
CA ARG A 290 -19.97 8.42 -4.63
C ARG A 290 -19.37 7.50 -3.56
N PRO A 291 -18.07 7.17 -3.63
CA PRO A 291 -17.45 6.27 -2.65
C PRO A 291 -17.49 6.85 -1.24
N THR A 292 -17.59 5.96 -0.24
CA THR A 292 -17.69 6.32 1.17
C THR A 292 -16.35 6.21 1.91
N PHE A 293 -15.40 5.46 1.35
CA PHE A 293 -14.11 5.20 1.95
C PHE A 293 -12.99 5.15 0.90
N THR A 294 -11.81 5.56 1.30
CA THR A 294 -10.57 5.27 0.56
C THR A 294 -9.35 5.30 1.48
N ILE A 295 -8.30 4.59 1.07
CA ILE A 295 -6.96 4.71 1.60
C ILE A 295 -5.96 4.81 0.45
N GLY A 296 -5.04 5.77 0.51
CA GLY A 296 -4.03 5.97 -0.51
C GLY A 296 -2.79 6.69 0.00
N ALA A 297 -1.79 6.86 -0.84
CA ALA A 297 -0.64 7.69 -0.50
C ALA A 297 -1.02 9.17 -0.48
N ILE A 298 -0.37 9.97 0.36
CA ILE A 298 -0.63 11.42 0.45
C ILE A 298 -0.48 12.14 -0.89
N THR A 299 0.40 11.66 -1.76
CA THR A 299 0.61 12.20 -3.11
C THR A 299 -0.63 12.09 -4.00
N VAL A 300 -1.47 11.07 -3.81
CA VAL A 300 -2.77 10.94 -4.49
C VAL A 300 -3.68 12.11 -4.12
N PHE A 301 -3.81 12.39 -2.84
CA PHE A 301 -4.70 13.46 -2.34
C PHE A 301 -4.19 14.85 -2.71
N ILE A 302 -2.88 15.07 -2.68
CA ILE A 302 -2.26 16.30 -3.19
C ILE A 302 -2.58 16.49 -4.69
N ALA A 303 -2.48 15.43 -5.48
CA ALA A 303 -2.75 15.50 -6.91
C ALA A 303 -4.23 15.76 -7.20
N LEU A 304 -5.15 15.15 -6.44
CA LEU A 304 -6.59 15.41 -6.56
C LEU A 304 -6.94 16.87 -6.24
N MET A 305 -6.42 17.42 -5.14
CA MET A 305 -6.64 18.82 -4.76
C MET A 305 -6.14 19.82 -5.81
N ASN A 306 -5.09 19.47 -6.56
CA ASN A 306 -4.51 20.33 -7.58
C ASN A 306 -5.01 20.02 -9.00
N ALA A 307 -5.92 19.06 -9.15
CA ALA A 307 -6.44 18.69 -10.45
C ALA A 307 -7.40 19.76 -11.00
N PRO A 308 -7.38 20.03 -12.31
CA PRO A 308 -8.36 20.89 -12.94
C PRO A 308 -9.79 20.35 -12.67
N GLY A 309 -10.67 21.25 -12.25
CA GLY A 309 -12.07 20.88 -11.95
C GLY A 309 -12.29 20.21 -10.59
N PHE A 310 -11.30 20.21 -9.69
CA PHE A 310 -11.52 19.83 -8.30
C PHE A 310 -12.63 20.66 -7.69
N ASP A 311 -13.56 19.99 -7.01
CA ASP A 311 -14.63 20.63 -6.24
C ASP A 311 -14.72 19.95 -4.87
N ARG A 312 -14.91 20.75 -3.83
CA ARG A 312 -15.15 20.27 -2.45
C ARG A 312 -16.35 19.33 -2.37
N GLU A 313 -17.39 19.60 -3.15
CA GLU A 313 -18.61 18.79 -3.19
C GLU A 313 -18.35 17.35 -3.65
N ASP A 314 -17.29 17.10 -4.40
CA ASP A 314 -16.91 15.75 -4.82
C ASP A 314 -16.61 14.83 -3.62
N PHE A 315 -16.11 15.42 -2.51
CA PHE A 315 -15.69 14.67 -1.32
C PHE A 315 -16.80 14.45 -0.29
N THR A 316 -18.01 14.98 -0.49
CA THR A 316 -19.12 14.91 0.48
C THR A 316 -19.68 13.50 0.69
N SER A 317 -19.35 12.53 -0.19
CA SER A 317 -19.76 11.14 0.00
C SER A 317 -18.83 10.35 0.92
N PHE A 318 -17.58 10.80 1.10
CA PHE A 318 -16.64 10.12 1.96
C PHE A 318 -17.00 10.29 3.44
N GLU A 319 -17.03 9.19 4.16
CA GLU A 319 -17.14 9.16 5.61
C GLU A 319 -15.75 9.23 6.24
N PHE A 320 -14.79 8.47 5.68
CA PHE A 320 -13.40 8.44 6.14
C PHE A 320 -12.42 8.34 4.97
N ILE A 321 -11.33 9.10 5.11
CA ILE A 321 -10.18 9.07 4.19
C ILE A 321 -8.93 8.80 5.03
N TYR A 322 -8.22 7.74 4.67
CA TYR A 322 -6.94 7.39 5.27
C TYR A 322 -5.79 7.62 4.29
N SER A 323 -4.64 7.96 4.84
CA SER A 323 -3.41 8.02 4.05
C SER A 323 -2.31 7.24 4.74
N GLY A 324 -1.59 6.45 3.94
CA GLY A 324 -0.50 5.59 4.42
C GLY A 324 0.60 5.41 3.38
N GLY A 325 1.63 4.66 3.74
CA GLY A 325 2.76 4.34 2.86
C GLY A 325 3.81 5.45 2.73
N ALA A 326 3.51 6.68 3.11
CA ALA A 326 4.44 7.80 3.18
C ALA A 326 4.06 8.71 4.36
N ALA A 327 5.03 9.47 4.84
CA ALA A 327 4.81 10.47 5.88
C ALA A 327 3.91 11.61 5.37
N ILE A 328 3.06 12.12 6.24
CA ILE A 328 2.20 13.27 5.97
C ILE A 328 2.77 14.47 6.72
N ALA A 329 3.09 15.55 6.01
CA ALA A 329 3.42 16.81 6.67
C ALA A 329 2.15 17.44 7.27
N PRO A 330 2.18 18.01 8.49
CA PRO A 330 1.03 18.64 9.13
C PRO A 330 0.36 19.68 8.24
N SER A 331 1.15 20.52 7.55
CA SER A 331 0.66 21.55 6.63
C SER A 331 -0.13 20.98 5.45
N VAL A 332 0.20 19.76 4.99
CA VAL A 332 -0.53 19.07 3.92
C VAL A 332 -1.86 18.54 4.43
N ALA A 333 -1.89 17.97 5.66
CA ALA A 333 -3.13 17.52 6.29
C ALA A 333 -4.11 18.69 6.50
N GLU A 334 -3.63 19.83 7.01
CA GLU A 334 -4.42 21.05 7.17
C GLU A 334 -4.95 21.59 5.83
N ALA A 335 -4.11 21.60 4.79
CA ALA A 335 -4.50 22.03 3.45
C ALA A 335 -5.59 21.13 2.86
N PHE A 336 -5.48 19.82 3.07
CA PHE A 336 -6.47 18.84 2.61
C PHE A 336 -7.82 19.06 3.34
N GLU A 337 -7.83 19.17 4.65
CA GLU A 337 -9.04 19.41 5.43
C GLU A 337 -9.71 20.73 5.03
N LYS A 338 -8.94 21.79 4.83
CA LYS A 338 -9.45 23.07 4.35
C LYS A 338 -10.09 22.95 2.96
N ALA A 339 -9.48 22.19 2.05
CA ALA A 339 -9.96 22.03 0.69
C ALA A 339 -11.22 21.15 0.60
N THR A 340 -11.25 20.02 1.32
CA THR A 340 -12.31 19.00 1.21
C THR A 340 -13.38 19.11 2.31
N GLY A 341 -13.03 19.68 3.48
CA GLY A 341 -13.86 19.67 4.67
C GLY A 341 -13.78 18.39 5.50
N LEU A 342 -12.87 17.46 5.12
CA LEU A 342 -12.67 16.19 5.79
C LEU A 342 -11.23 16.09 6.30
N PRO A 343 -11.01 15.66 7.55
CA PRO A 343 -9.67 15.35 8.02
C PRO A 343 -9.11 14.15 7.29
N ILE A 344 -7.79 14.16 7.06
CA ILE A 344 -7.10 12.98 6.59
C ILE A 344 -6.56 12.19 7.78
N HIS A 345 -6.98 10.93 7.90
CA HIS A 345 -6.52 10.04 8.95
C HIS A 345 -5.22 9.34 8.52
N ASN A 346 -4.29 9.19 9.45
CA ASN A 346 -3.02 8.53 9.14
C ASN A 346 -3.12 7.01 9.37
N ALA A 347 -2.43 6.25 8.53
CA ALA A 347 -2.29 4.80 8.61
C ALA A 347 -0.83 4.42 8.45
N TYR A 348 -0.29 3.62 9.36
CA TYR A 348 1.07 3.12 9.26
C TYR A 348 1.10 1.60 9.32
N GLY A 349 1.86 1.02 8.42
CA GLY A 349 2.08 -0.40 8.28
C GLY A 349 3.05 -0.70 7.16
N LEU A 350 3.37 -1.97 7.02
CA LEU A 350 4.30 -2.50 6.04
C LEU A 350 3.65 -3.68 5.30
N THR A 351 4.33 -4.22 4.31
CA THR A 351 3.94 -5.49 3.68
C THR A 351 3.89 -6.61 4.71
N GLU A 352 4.84 -6.58 5.64
CA GLU A 352 5.01 -7.53 6.75
C GLU A 352 3.93 -7.42 7.84
N THR A 353 3.15 -6.33 7.85
CA THR A 353 1.98 -6.17 8.75
C THR A 353 0.65 -6.35 8.01
N THR A 354 0.67 -6.88 6.81
CA THR A 354 -0.52 -7.11 5.97
C THR A 354 -1.42 -5.86 5.91
N SER A 355 -0.84 -4.69 5.74
CA SER A 355 -1.40 -3.33 5.75
C SER A 355 -1.28 -2.64 7.14
N PRO A 356 -2.30 -2.08 7.83
CA PRO A 356 -2.02 -1.22 8.97
C PRO A 356 -1.69 -2.02 10.24
N MET A 357 -0.71 -1.54 10.99
CA MET A 357 -0.52 -1.89 12.40
C MET A 357 -0.91 -0.75 13.33
N THR A 358 -0.96 0.49 12.81
CA THR A 358 -1.51 1.64 13.51
C THR A 358 -2.44 2.43 12.62
N LEU A 359 -3.48 3.00 13.20
CA LEU A 359 -4.45 3.88 12.54
C LEU A 359 -4.79 5.06 13.47
N THR A 360 -5.06 6.21 12.90
CA THR A 360 -5.73 7.28 13.64
C THR A 360 -7.17 6.82 13.94
N PRO A 361 -7.62 6.84 15.20
CA PRO A 361 -9.00 6.51 15.55
C PRO A 361 -10.01 7.44 14.86
N ARG A 362 -11.18 6.90 14.55
CA ARG A 362 -12.25 7.67 13.89
C ARG A 362 -12.66 8.90 14.69
N GLY A 363 -12.82 10.04 14.02
CA GLY A 363 -13.27 11.27 14.65
C GLY A 363 -12.29 11.90 15.63
N VAL A 364 -11.05 11.39 15.69
CA VAL A 364 -9.98 11.93 16.51
C VAL A 364 -8.94 12.58 15.59
N ALA A 365 -8.50 13.79 15.91
CA ALA A 365 -7.42 14.45 15.19
C ALA A 365 -6.07 13.83 15.57
N SER A 366 -5.26 13.50 14.59
CA SER A 366 -3.86 13.09 14.84
C SER A 366 -3.07 14.28 15.41
N PRO A 367 -2.38 14.12 16.53
CA PRO A 367 -1.55 15.19 17.09
C PRO A 367 -0.25 15.37 16.30
N VAL A 368 0.31 16.58 16.40
CA VAL A 368 1.67 16.91 15.98
C VAL A 368 2.54 16.98 17.23
N ASP A 369 3.64 16.22 17.24
CA ASP A 369 4.61 16.35 18.32
C ASP A 369 5.34 17.70 18.24
N GLN A 370 5.29 18.47 19.33
CA GLN A 370 5.83 19.84 19.35
C GLN A 370 7.37 19.89 19.30
N THR A 371 8.03 18.78 19.62
CA THR A 371 9.50 18.70 19.66
C THR A 371 10.08 18.34 18.30
N SER A 372 9.53 17.31 17.66
CA SER A 372 9.99 16.79 16.37
C SER A 372 9.25 17.37 15.17
N GLY A 373 8.06 17.98 15.38
CA GLY A 373 7.17 18.39 14.31
C GLY A 373 6.44 17.22 13.61
N ALA A 374 6.68 15.98 14.05
CA ALA A 374 6.12 14.80 13.40
C ALA A 374 4.60 14.71 13.60
N PHE A 375 3.89 14.40 12.51
CA PHE A 375 2.46 14.07 12.56
C PHE A 375 2.29 12.62 12.99
N SER A 376 1.43 12.36 14.01
CA SER A 376 1.22 11.01 14.51
C SER A 376 0.70 10.07 13.43
N VAL A 377 1.23 8.84 13.41
CA VAL A 377 0.76 7.76 12.55
C VAL A 377 -0.36 6.93 13.18
N GLY A 378 -1.02 7.48 14.18
CA GLY A 378 -2.11 6.83 14.90
C GLY A 378 -1.63 6.07 16.14
N CYS A 379 -2.44 5.13 16.58
CA CYS A 379 -2.16 4.21 17.67
C CYS A 379 -2.34 2.76 17.22
N PRO A 380 -1.80 1.76 17.95
CA PRO A 380 -1.96 0.35 17.59
C PRO A 380 -3.43 -0.03 17.37
N VAL A 381 -3.70 -0.84 16.36
CA VAL A 381 -5.05 -1.35 16.07
C VAL A 381 -5.42 -2.51 17.01
N ASN A 382 -6.65 -3.03 16.92
CA ASN A 382 -7.14 -4.16 17.71
C ASN A 382 -6.10 -5.30 17.76
N ASN A 383 -6.03 -6.02 18.88
CA ASN A 383 -5.15 -7.19 19.08
C ASN A 383 -3.65 -6.94 18.82
N THR A 384 -3.23 -5.69 18.62
CA THR A 384 -1.87 -5.33 18.23
C THR A 384 -1.15 -4.66 19.38
N VAL A 385 0.08 -5.10 19.64
CA VAL A 385 0.99 -4.48 20.59
C VAL A 385 2.16 -3.90 19.81
N VAL A 386 2.39 -2.60 19.97
CA VAL A 386 3.56 -1.91 19.44
C VAL A 386 4.45 -1.51 20.60
N ARG A 387 5.75 -1.80 20.47
CA ARG A 387 6.79 -1.42 21.43
C ARG A 387 7.90 -0.65 20.72
N ILE A 388 8.57 0.21 21.45
CA ILE A 388 9.74 0.89 20.97
C ILE A 388 10.95 0.25 21.67
N LEU A 389 11.88 -0.28 20.88
CA LEU A 389 13.02 -1.04 21.39
C LEU A 389 14.33 -0.31 21.13
N ASP A 390 15.28 -0.46 22.07
CA ASP A 390 16.67 -0.02 21.90
C ASP A 390 17.46 -0.97 20.97
N GLU A 391 18.78 -0.71 20.83
CA GLU A 391 19.66 -1.53 19.98
C GLU A 391 19.91 -2.94 20.57
N ASP A 392 19.68 -3.12 21.87
CA ASP A 392 19.81 -4.39 22.58
C ASP A 392 18.48 -5.19 22.62
N GLY A 393 17.40 -4.63 22.03
CA GLY A 393 16.07 -5.25 21.98
C GLY A 393 15.24 -5.05 23.26
N ASN A 394 15.63 -4.15 24.16
CA ASN A 394 14.87 -3.84 25.36
C ASN A 394 13.87 -2.72 25.12
N PRO A 395 12.65 -2.78 25.68
CA PRO A 395 11.69 -1.69 25.60
C PRO A 395 12.23 -0.40 26.25
N VAL A 396 12.20 0.71 25.52
CA VAL A 396 12.53 2.03 26.07
C VAL A 396 11.32 2.64 26.79
N PRO A 397 11.50 3.58 27.72
CA PRO A 397 10.40 4.33 28.33
C PRO A 397 9.52 5.04 27.29
N LEU A 398 8.22 5.21 27.61
CA LEU A 398 7.32 5.99 26.75
C LEU A 398 7.87 7.42 26.56
N GLY A 399 7.86 7.90 25.32
CA GLY A 399 8.43 9.18 24.90
C GLY A 399 9.89 9.10 24.45
N GLU A 400 10.60 8.00 24.70
CA GLU A 400 11.94 7.79 24.20
C GLU A 400 11.97 7.16 22.81
N VAL A 401 13.00 7.52 22.04
CA VAL A 401 13.16 7.10 20.64
C VAL A 401 13.87 5.75 20.55
N GLY A 402 13.33 4.85 19.73
CA GLY A 402 13.92 3.56 19.40
C GLY A 402 13.32 2.97 18.14
N GLU A 403 13.56 1.69 17.88
CA GLU A 403 12.96 0.97 16.75
C GLU A 403 11.50 0.60 17.06
N ILE A 404 10.60 0.85 16.10
CA ILE A 404 9.19 0.48 16.21
C ILE A 404 9.07 -1.02 15.92
N CYS A 405 8.63 -1.79 16.91
CA CYS A 405 8.43 -3.22 16.80
C CYS A 405 6.97 -3.58 17.11
N ALA A 406 6.46 -4.65 16.47
CA ALA A 406 5.05 -4.99 16.58
C ALA A 406 4.80 -6.49 16.69
N LYS A 407 3.76 -6.85 17.47
CA LYS A 407 3.15 -8.18 17.54
C LYS A 407 1.65 -8.06 17.29
N GLY A 408 1.10 -8.98 16.51
CA GLY A 408 -0.35 -9.01 16.25
C GLY A 408 -0.72 -10.05 15.18
N PRO A 409 -2.02 -10.32 15.01
CA PRO A 409 -2.50 -11.32 14.05
C PRO A 409 -2.21 -10.96 12.58
N GLN A 410 -1.92 -9.71 12.28
CA GLN A 410 -1.61 -9.21 10.93
C GLN A 410 -0.15 -9.46 10.52
N ILE A 411 0.73 -9.86 11.44
CA ILE A 411 2.15 -10.09 11.13
C ILE A 411 2.29 -11.33 10.26
N VAL A 412 3.01 -11.21 9.15
CA VAL A 412 3.25 -12.31 8.20
C VAL A 412 4.03 -13.46 8.83
N LEU A 413 3.96 -14.64 8.21
CA LEU A 413 4.75 -15.80 8.65
C LEU A 413 6.26 -15.60 8.44
N GLY A 414 6.64 -14.77 7.47
CA GLY A 414 8.02 -14.55 7.07
C GLY A 414 8.12 -14.28 5.58
N TYR A 415 9.30 -14.54 5.02
CA TYR A 415 9.59 -14.38 3.60
C TYR A 415 9.75 -15.75 2.92
N TRP A 416 9.14 -15.89 1.75
CA TRP A 416 9.12 -17.12 0.97
C TRP A 416 10.53 -17.60 0.64
N GLY A 417 10.89 -18.81 1.14
CA GLY A 417 12.22 -19.41 0.94
C GLY A 417 13.41 -18.60 1.47
N LYS A 418 13.18 -17.75 2.51
CA LYS A 418 14.21 -16.86 3.07
C LYS A 418 14.19 -16.95 4.62
N GLU A 419 14.55 -18.09 5.16
CA GLU A 419 14.49 -18.36 6.60
C GLU A 419 15.38 -17.40 7.41
N LYS A 420 16.58 -17.08 6.89
CA LYS A 420 17.51 -16.17 7.55
C LYS A 420 16.95 -14.76 7.66
N GLU A 421 16.47 -14.22 6.54
CA GLU A 421 15.88 -12.88 6.49
C GLU A 421 14.57 -12.81 7.30
N THR A 422 13.86 -13.95 7.41
CA THR A 422 12.69 -14.07 8.28
C THR A 422 13.08 -13.95 9.75
N GLU A 423 14.08 -14.69 10.20
CA GLU A 423 14.54 -14.63 11.59
C GLU A 423 15.11 -13.26 11.95
N GLU A 424 15.80 -12.59 11.00
CA GLU A 424 16.31 -11.23 11.21
C GLU A 424 15.21 -10.18 11.34
N ALA A 425 14.12 -10.31 10.56
CA ALA A 425 13.02 -9.34 10.55
C ALA A 425 11.93 -9.63 11.61
N LEU A 426 11.76 -10.90 11.98
CA LEU A 426 10.66 -11.40 12.80
C LEU A 426 11.15 -12.30 13.94
N PRO A 427 12.18 -11.90 14.72
CA PRO A 427 12.69 -12.73 15.81
C PRO A 427 11.55 -13.01 16.81
N GLY A 428 11.28 -14.30 17.08
CA GLY A 428 10.20 -14.70 17.99
C GLY A 428 8.81 -14.19 17.56
N ARG A 429 8.57 -14.02 16.26
CA ARG A 429 7.33 -13.48 15.67
C ARG A 429 7.03 -12.03 16.09
N GLU A 430 8.01 -11.27 16.48
CA GLU A 430 7.93 -9.82 16.65
C GLU A 430 8.55 -9.12 15.45
N LEU A 431 7.77 -8.30 14.77
CA LEU A 431 8.29 -7.55 13.62
C LEU A 431 9.20 -6.42 14.09
N HIS A 432 10.43 -6.40 13.58
CA HIS A 432 11.34 -5.27 13.61
C HIS A 432 11.16 -4.46 12.32
N SER A 433 10.51 -3.29 12.43
CA SER A 433 10.09 -2.53 11.24
C SER A 433 11.24 -1.86 10.50
N GLY A 434 12.37 -1.63 11.16
CA GLY A 434 13.45 -0.78 10.67
C GLY A 434 13.13 0.70 10.66
N ASP A 435 11.94 1.10 11.12
CA ASP A 435 11.54 2.49 11.30
C ASP A 435 11.80 2.92 12.75
N VAL A 436 12.28 4.15 12.93
CA VAL A 436 12.60 4.73 14.23
C VAL A 436 11.53 5.72 14.62
N GLY A 437 11.08 5.63 15.87
CA GLY A 437 10.02 6.48 16.38
C GLY A 437 9.90 6.40 17.89
N PHE A 438 8.82 6.91 18.42
CA PHE A 438 8.47 6.83 19.83
C PHE A 438 6.97 6.70 20.02
N MET A 439 6.58 6.21 21.19
CA MET A 439 5.19 6.22 21.64
C MET A 439 5.04 7.28 22.75
N SER A 440 4.07 8.19 22.59
CA SER A 440 3.76 9.15 23.65
C SER A 440 3.17 8.46 24.90
N PRO A 441 3.16 9.13 26.07
CA PRO A 441 2.50 8.59 27.26
C PRO A 441 1.01 8.25 27.07
N GLU A 442 0.34 8.92 26.13
CA GLU A 442 -1.06 8.68 25.76
C GLU A 442 -1.24 7.53 24.78
N GLY A 443 -0.15 7.01 24.18
CA GLY A 443 -0.18 5.89 23.25
C GLY A 443 -0.16 6.26 21.75
N TRP A 444 0.04 7.54 21.41
CA TRP A 444 0.26 7.96 20.02
C TRP A 444 1.64 7.54 19.52
N ILE A 445 1.71 7.01 18.30
CA ILE A 445 2.97 6.65 17.65
C ILE A 445 3.42 7.78 16.71
N PHE A 446 4.70 8.10 16.79
CA PHE A 446 5.35 9.08 15.93
C PHE A 446 6.55 8.44 15.26
N ILE A 447 6.64 8.53 13.93
CA ILE A 447 7.81 8.08 13.17
C ILE A 447 8.73 9.27 13.01
N VAL A 448 9.96 9.12 13.48
CA VAL A 448 11.00 10.14 13.32
C VAL A 448 11.67 9.98 11.95
N ASP A 449 12.16 8.78 11.63
CA ASP A 449 12.69 8.42 10.32
C ASP A 449 12.99 6.90 10.21
N ARG A 450 13.67 6.50 9.13
CA ARG A 450 14.22 5.16 9.01
C ARG A 450 15.62 5.09 9.59
N LYS A 451 15.91 4.04 10.36
CA LYS A 451 17.22 3.80 11.00
C LYS A 451 18.40 3.98 10.01
N LYS A 452 18.23 3.52 8.77
CA LYS A 452 19.22 3.58 7.69
C LYS A 452 19.31 4.93 6.94
N ASP A 453 18.31 5.79 7.07
CA ASP A 453 18.26 7.09 6.38
C ASP A 453 18.76 8.24 7.28
N MET A 454 19.05 7.94 8.57
CA MET A 454 19.65 8.88 9.51
C MET A 454 20.98 9.43 8.96
N ILE A 455 21.11 10.73 8.96
CA ILE A 455 22.31 11.46 8.52
C ILE A 455 23.19 11.71 9.73
N ASN A 456 24.44 11.26 9.69
CA ASN A 456 25.41 11.51 10.75
C ASN A 456 26.28 12.73 10.43
N ALA A 457 25.76 13.91 10.73
CA ALA A 457 26.46 15.17 10.48
C ALA A 457 27.43 15.50 11.63
N ALA A 458 28.70 15.09 11.52
CA ALA A 458 29.76 15.31 12.53
C ALA A 458 29.40 14.76 13.93
N GLY A 459 28.78 13.57 14.01
CA GLY A 459 28.34 12.94 15.25
C GLY A 459 26.93 13.35 15.71
N TYR A 460 26.33 14.33 15.07
CA TYR A 460 24.93 14.71 15.31
C TYR A 460 23.98 13.93 14.40
N LYS A 461 22.99 13.28 15.00
CA LYS A 461 21.94 12.58 14.27
C LYS A 461 20.96 13.60 13.69
N VAL A 462 20.81 13.62 12.36
CA VAL A 462 19.82 14.45 11.65
C VAL A 462 18.86 13.54 10.93
N TRP A 463 17.59 13.71 11.18
CA TRP A 463 16.53 12.95 10.55
C TRP A 463 16.06 13.68 9.29
N PRO A 464 16.16 13.08 8.09
CA PRO A 464 15.71 13.67 6.84
C PRO A 464 14.32 14.27 6.90
N ARG A 465 13.39 13.56 7.53
CA ARG A 465 12.00 13.98 7.64
C ARG A 465 11.83 15.31 8.39
N GLU A 466 12.57 15.52 9.46
CA GLU A 466 12.51 16.78 10.23
C GLU A 466 12.85 17.99 9.35
N VAL A 467 13.78 17.81 8.42
CA VAL A 467 14.17 18.84 7.46
C VAL A 467 13.12 18.99 6.35
N GLU A 468 12.59 17.88 5.86
CA GLU A 468 11.51 17.84 4.86
C GLU A 468 10.25 18.56 5.38
N ASP A 469 9.84 18.32 6.62
CA ASP A 469 8.66 18.94 7.25
C ASP A 469 8.81 20.47 7.32
N VAL A 470 10.00 20.97 7.64
CA VAL A 470 10.28 22.41 7.61
C VAL A 470 10.18 22.96 6.18
N LEU A 471 10.75 22.27 5.19
CA LEU A 471 10.67 22.67 3.79
C LEU A 471 9.23 22.70 3.26
N TYR A 472 8.40 21.73 3.63
CA TYR A 472 6.96 21.72 3.29
C TYR A 472 6.19 22.91 3.87
N GLY A 473 6.67 23.52 4.95
CA GLY A 473 6.12 24.77 5.51
C GLY A 473 6.35 26.01 4.63
N HIS A 474 7.21 25.94 3.61
CA HIS A 474 7.45 27.04 2.68
C HIS A 474 6.38 27.10 1.59
N ALA A 475 5.80 28.29 1.34
CA ALA A 475 4.65 28.46 0.45
C ALA A 475 4.88 27.94 -1.00
N ALA A 476 6.11 28.06 -1.51
CA ALA A 476 6.46 27.67 -2.86
C ALA A 476 6.78 26.16 -3.00
N VAL A 477 7.03 25.44 -1.92
CA VAL A 477 7.45 24.03 -1.97
C VAL A 477 6.26 23.13 -2.26
N ARG A 478 6.40 22.26 -3.28
CA ARG A 478 5.47 21.20 -3.61
C ARG A 478 5.87 19.91 -2.92
N GLU A 479 7.14 19.49 -3.08
CA GLU A 479 7.69 18.28 -2.50
C GLU A 479 9.16 18.48 -2.13
N ALA A 480 9.59 17.79 -1.10
CA ALA A 480 10.97 17.81 -0.64
C ALA A 480 11.45 16.39 -0.30
N ALA A 481 12.70 16.11 -0.57
CA ALA A 481 13.40 14.90 -0.16
C ALA A 481 14.78 15.27 0.37
N VAL A 482 15.16 14.69 1.50
CA VAL A 482 16.43 14.99 2.16
C VAL A 482 17.27 13.72 2.28
N VAL A 483 18.56 13.85 1.98
CA VAL A 483 19.54 12.75 2.07
C VAL A 483 20.85 13.23 2.69
N GLY A 484 21.59 12.30 3.29
CA GLY A 484 22.99 12.50 3.64
C GLY A 484 23.86 12.37 2.39
N VAL A 485 24.76 13.30 2.22
CA VAL A 485 25.81 13.24 1.19
C VAL A 485 27.20 13.33 1.86
N PRO A 486 28.25 12.72 1.29
CA PRO A 486 29.59 12.78 1.86
C PRO A 486 30.07 14.22 2.03
N ASP A 487 30.75 14.50 3.16
CA ASP A 487 31.35 15.80 3.48
C ASP A 487 32.73 15.54 4.12
N GLU A 488 33.79 16.16 3.58
CA GLU A 488 35.16 15.93 4.03
C GLU A 488 35.39 16.27 5.50
N TYR A 489 34.67 17.25 6.05
CA TYR A 489 34.84 17.70 7.43
C TYR A 489 33.88 17.01 8.40
N ARG A 490 32.65 16.71 7.94
CA ARG A 490 31.53 16.21 8.79
C ARG A 490 31.27 14.74 8.65
N GLY A 491 31.93 14.05 7.71
CA GLY A 491 31.59 12.69 7.30
C GLY A 491 30.39 12.69 6.38
N GLU A 492 29.24 13.18 6.88
CA GLU A 492 28.03 13.44 6.07
C GLU A 492 27.48 14.84 6.33
N THR A 493 26.81 15.40 5.33
CA THR A 493 26.05 16.65 5.45
C THR A 493 24.67 16.53 4.82
N VAL A 494 23.78 17.45 5.20
CA VAL A 494 22.38 17.44 4.77
C VAL A 494 22.25 18.11 3.41
N LYS A 495 21.70 17.38 2.42
CA LYS A 495 21.30 17.89 1.09
C LYS A 495 19.80 17.67 0.90
N ALA A 496 19.11 18.69 0.39
CA ALA A 496 17.70 18.58 0.03
C ALA A 496 17.51 18.67 -1.48
N PHE A 497 16.51 17.92 -1.99
CA PHE A 497 15.98 18.04 -3.34
C PHE A 497 14.54 18.55 -3.22
N VAL A 498 14.21 19.61 -3.95
CA VAL A 498 12.93 20.31 -3.79
C VAL A 498 12.29 20.53 -5.15
N SER A 499 11.01 20.17 -5.26
CA SER A 499 10.18 20.60 -6.39
C SER A 499 9.22 21.70 -5.95
N LEU A 500 9.05 22.71 -6.82
CA LEU A 500 8.19 23.86 -6.55
C LEU A 500 6.76 23.64 -7.07
N LYS A 501 5.80 24.32 -6.47
CA LYS A 501 4.42 24.37 -6.98
C LYS A 501 4.39 25.07 -8.34
N PRO A 502 3.48 24.69 -9.25
CA PRO A 502 3.32 25.36 -10.53
C PRO A 502 3.12 26.87 -10.36
N GLY A 503 3.94 27.66 -11.10
CA GLY A 503 3.87 29.11 -11.04
C GLY A 503 4.47 29.78 -9.79
N SER A 504 5.09 28.99 -8.90
CA SER A 504 5.82 29.51 -7.74
C SER A 504 7.32 29.63 -8.06
N GLU A 505 7.99 30.59 -7.46
CA GLU A 505 9.43 30.80 -7.56
C GLU A 505 10.05 30.79 -6.15
N ALA A 506 11.18 30.17 -6.01
CA ALA A 506 12.05 30.24 -4.84
C ALA A 506 13.48 29.81 -5.25
N THR A 507 14.49 30.40 -4.64
CA THR A 507 15.89 30.01 -4.88
C THR A 507 16.35 29.02 -3.81
N PRO A 508 17.40 28.21 -4.09
CA PRO A 508 18.02 27.37 -3.08
C PRO A 508 18.45 28.14 -1.82
N GLU A 509 19.00 29.35 -2.01
CA GLU A 509 19.48 30.22 -0.93
C GLU A 509 18.33 30.68 -0.02
N GLU A 510 17.17 31.05 -0.61
CA GLU A 510 15.97 31.43 0.15
C GLU A 510 15.44 30.26 0.97
N LEU A 511 15.38 29.06 0.39
CA LEU A 511 14.94 27.85 1.09
C LEU A 511 15.92 27.43 2.20
N ILE A 512 17.23 27.56 1.99
CA ILE A 512 18.25 27.33 3.03
C ILE A 512 18.07 28.35 4.15
N ALA A 513 17.88 29.63 3.85
CA ALA A 513 17.65 30.69 4.85
C ALA A 513 16.39 30.40 5.64
N PHE A 514 15.29 29.99 4.99
CA PHE A 514 14.06 29.59 5.62
C PHE A 514 14.23 28.44 6.64
N CYS A 515 15.00 27.40 6.28
CA CYS A 515 15.34 26.31 7.17
C CYS A 515 16.25 26.77 8.33
N LYS A 516 17.26 27.60 8.03
CA LYS A 516 18.21 28.10 9.02
C LYS A 516 17.57 28.91 10.15
N GLU A 517 16.49 29.62 9.86
CA GLU A 517 15.72 30.38 10.86
C GLU A 517 14.90 29.50 11.79
N ARG A 518 14.59 28.25 11.35
CA ARG A 518 13.64 27.35 12.01
C ARG A 518 14.26 26.08 12.58
N MET A 519 15.55 25.86 12.33
CA MET A 519 16.25 24.65 12.72
C MET A 519 17.59 24.92 13.36
N ALA A 520 18.03 23.95 14.18
CA ALA A 520 19.37 23.99 14.77
C ALA A 520 20.46 24.00 13.67
N ALA A 521 21.60 24.64 13.97
CA ALA A 521 22.67 24.88 13.01
C ALA A 521 23.24 23.61 12.34
N TYR A 522 23.14 22.45 12.97
CA TYR A 522 23.63 21.18 12.40
C TYR A 522 22.57 20.47 11.55
N LYS A 523 21.28 20.87 11.58
CA LYS A 523 20.16 20.20 10.94
C LYS A 523 19.82 20.75 9.55
N TYR A 524 19.89 22.06 9.35
CA TYR A 524 19.42 22.65 8.09
C TYR A 524 20.29 22.22 6.89
N PRO A 525 19.72 22.07 5.70
CA PRO A 525 20.42 21.63 4.51
C PRO A 525 21.53 22.61 4.10
N ARG A 526 22.69 22.06 3.76
CA ARG A 526 23.84 22.86 3.29
C ARG A 526 23.78 23.12 1.80
N SER A 527 23.03 22.30 1.08
CA SER A 527 22.73 22.48 -0.33
C SER A 527 21.31 22.08 -0.62
N ILE A 528 20.67 22.81 -1.52
CA ILE A 528 19.34 22.47 -2.05
C ILE A 528 19.45 22.44 -3.58
N GLU A 529 18.93 21.37 -4.16
CA GLU A 529 18.80 21.21 -5.59
C GLU A 529 17.32 21.30 -5.98
N LEU A 530 17.00 22.22 -6.89
CA LEU A 530 15.66 22.32 -7.44
C LEU A 530 15.51 21.32 -8.59
N VAL A 531 14.44 20.52 -8.51
CA VAL A 531 14.10 19.49 -9.49
C VAL A 531 12.65 19.66 -9.96
N ASP A 532 12.37 19.28 -11.19
CA ASP A 532 11.01 19.35 -11.72
C ASP A 532 10.12 18.33 -10.99
N GLU A 533 10.63 17.13 -10.74
CA GLU A 533 9.92 16.04 -10.06
C GLU A 533 10.91 15.17 -9.28
N LEU A 534 10.47 14.71 -8.09
CA LEU A 534 11.22 13.75 -7.29
C LEU A 534 10.99 12.32 -7.78
N PRO A 535 12.01 11.44 -7.77
CA PRO A 535 11.83 10.04 -8.13
C PRO A 535 10.93 9.34 -7.11
N LYS A 536 9.93 8.61 -7.61
CA LYS A 536 8.91 7.95 -6.79
C LYS A 536 8.69 6.51 -7.20
N THR A 537 8.29 5.70 -6.24
CA THR A 537 7.67 4.41 -6.53
C THR A 537 6.28 4.61 -7.15
N VAL A 538 5.72 3.57 -7.74
CA VAL A 538 4.32 3.57 -8.22
C VAL A 538 3.29 3.79 -7.11
N THR A 539 3.67 3.58 -5.87
CA THR A 539 2.86 3.88 -4.68
C THR A 539 3.00 5.34 -4.22
N GLY A 540 3.73 6.18 -4.96
CA GLY A 540 3.93 7.59 -4.63
C GLY A 540 5.02 7.84 -3.57
N LYS A 541 5.76 6.82 -3.11
CA LYS A 541 6.83 6.97 -2.13
C LYS A 541 8.11 7.48 -2.80
N ILE A 542 8.73 8.52 -2.24
CA ILE A 542 9.98 9.09 -2.74
C ILE A 542 11.12 8.07 -2.60
N LEU A 543 11.90 7.91 -3.68
CA LEU A 543 13.05 7.00 -3.77
C LEU A 543 14.34 7.73 -3.39
N ARG A 544 14.57 7.97 -2.10
CA ARG A 544 15.77 8.65 -1.59
C ARG A 544 17.09 8.03 -2.07
N ARG A 545 17.11 6.71 -2.34
CA ARG A 545 18.31 6.03 -2.86
C ARG A 545 18.77 6.55 -4.23
N GLU A 546 17.85 7.03 -5.06
CA GLU A 546 18.17 7.58 -6.39
C GLU A 546 18.66 9.03 -6.32
N LEU A 547 18.48 9.66 -5.15
CA LEU A 547 18.93 11.02 -4.87
C LEU A 547 20.30 11.04 -4.15
N ARG A 548 20.79 9.90 -3.67
CA ARG A 548 22.13 9.78 -3.12
C ARG A 548 23.13 9.66 -4.29
N GLU A 549 24.14 10.49 -4.32
CA GLU A 549 25.21 10.35 -5.30
C GLU A 549 25.84 8.95 -5.19
N PRO A 550 26.14 8.27 -6.31
CA PRO A 550 26.82 6.99 -6.25
C PRO A 550 28.15 7.21 -5.53
N VAL A 551 28.42 6.41 -4.48
CA VAL A 551 29.74 6.34 -3.88
C VAL A 551 30.70 5.99 -5.02
N GLN A 552 31.54 6.93 -5.44
CA GLN A 552 32.61 6.66 -6.38
C GLN A 552 33.47 5.59 -5.72
N GLY A 553 33.32 4.35 -6.21
CA GLY A 553 34.08 3.21 -5.75
C GLY A 553 35.58 3.50 -5.98
N GLY A 554 36.32 3.59 -4.90
CA GLY A 554 37.77 3.53 -4.90
C GLY A 554 38.25 2.11 -5.17
#